data_b3c5504f633b1e865c5d3c871c6fe261
#
_entry.id   b3c5504f633b1e865c5d3c871c6fe261
#
_cell.length_a   1.000
_cell.length_b   1.000
_cell.length_c   1.000
_cell.angle_alpha   90.00
_cell.angle_beta   90.00
_cell.angle_gamma   90.00
#
_symmetry.space_group_name_H-M   'P 1'
#
loop_
_entity.id
_entity.type
_entity.pdbx_description
1 polymer ?
#
loop_
_entity_poly.entity_id
_entity_poly.type
_entity_poly.pdbx_seq_one_letter_code
_entity_poly.pdbx_strand_id
1 'polypeptide(L)'
;MSVSGQGTERDILVLAKTVAASNFPVERPAVIGVDRESGALIRLTPFPWKGADTDPPLLRWSWIHTRAIPAARDPRPESRDVEGEVIATAYVEAKDAWRLRWPFVRAHLFASLEALQAAAREERATAGFVRPADADVLQLPLRLRFTCAGDEPQETHELPVLDWELHEMSRLARERYGAQWATRFRETWGAGLFTRYDVHVLISAYAQSPARFHVAGLFYPPRDAEDAHEHAHHAEHRRHLAEERQS
;
A
#
# COMPACT_ATOMS: atom_id res chain seq x y z
N MET A 1 -5.39 33.19 15.92
CA MET A 1 -4.46 32.43 16.80
C MET A 1 -4.25 31.08 16.15
N SER A 2 -3.12 30.90 15.45
CA SER A 2 -2.77 29.61 14.83
C SER A 2 -2.30 28.68 15.94
N VAL A 3 -3.10 27.64 16.24
CA VAL A 3 -2.60 26.51 17.01
C VAL A 3 -1.63 25.77 16.08
N SER A 4 -0.34 26.06 16.24
CA SER A 4 0.71 25.24 15.64
C SER A 4 0.60 23.85 16.28
N GLY A 5 -0.02 22.91 15.58
CA GLY A 5 -0.05 21.52 16.00
C GLY A 5 1.39 21.08 16.21
N GLN A 6 1.74 20.72 17.44
CA GLN A 6 3.06 20.20 17.73
C GLN A 6 3.24 18.92 16.95
N GLY A 7 4.24 18.88 16.06
CA GLY A 7 4.60 17.68 15.32
C GLY A 7 5.00 16.57 16.29
N THR A 8 4.64 15.35 15.93
CA THR A 8 4.97 14.14 16.70
C THR A 8 6.01 13.33 15.93
N GLU A 9 7.06 12.91 16.63
CA GLU A 9 8.02 11.95 16.11
C GLU A 9 7.31 10.60 15.89
N ARG A 10 7.55 9.99 14.72
CA ARG A 10 6.89 8.74 14.32
C ARG A 10 7.85 7.80 13.65
N ASP A 11 7.68 6.52 13.96
CA ASP A 11 8.26 5.43 13.20
C ASP A 11 7.19 4.87 12.25
N ILE A 12 7.46 4.94 10.96
CA ILE A 12 6.49 4.56 9.93
C ILE A 12 7.08 3.47 9.05
N LEU A 13 6.38 2.35 8.91
CA LEU A 13 6.72 1.32 7.92
C LEU A 13 6.21 1.73 6.55
N VAL A 14 7.11 1.97 5.62
CA VAL A 14 6.75 2.33 4.23
C VAL A 14 6.11 1.14 3.53
N LEU A 15 4.86 1.28 3.12
CA LEU A 15 4.13 0.28 2.33
C LEU A 15 4.10 0.64 0.84
N ALA A 16 3.87 1.89 0.51
CA ALA A 16 3.79 2.33 -0.89
C ALA A 16 4.34 3.74 -1.08
N LYS A 17 4.84 3.98 -2.28
CA LYS A 17 5.20 5.30 -2.80
C LYS A 17 4.33 5.57 -4.01
N THR A 18 3.74 6.77 -4.11
CA THR A 18 2.89 7.12 -5.24
C THR A 18 3.52 8.19 -6.11
N VAL A 19 3.29 8.11 -7.41
CA VAL A 19 3.63 9.18 -8.35
C VAL A 19 2.56 10.28 -8.30
N ALA A 20 2.92 11.47 -8.79
CA ALA A 20 1.95 12.54 -8.97
C ALA A 20 0.94 12.18 -10.07
N ALA A 21 -0.32 12.57 -9.88
CA ALA A 21 -1.30 12.66 -10.95
C ALA A 21 -1.52 14.14 -11.28
N SER A 22 -1.20 14.55 -12.50
CA SER A 22 -1.34 15.93 -12.98
C SER A 22 -2.72 16.23 -13.59
N ASN A 23 -3.44 15.19 -14.00
CA ASN A 23 -4.81 15.31 -14.54
C ASN A 23 -5.82 15.20 -13.39
N PHE A 24 -7.01 15.80 -13.57
CA PHE A 24 -8.07 15.73 -12.57
C PHE A 24 -8.60 14.30 -12.38
N PRO A 25 -8.72 13.81 -11.14
CA PRO A 25 -8.33 14.47 -9.89
C PRO A 25 -6.80 14.54 -9.74
N VAL A 26 -6.30 15.70 -9.29
CA VAL A 26 -4.89 15.91 -9.02
C VAL A 26 -4.49 15.20 -7.74
N GLU A 27 -3.34 14.51 -7.74
CA GLU A 27 -2.77 13.90 -6.55
C GLU A 27 -1.29 14.24 -6.41
N ARG A 28 -0.84 14.49 -5.20
CA ARG A 28 0.57 14.74 -4.90
C ARG A 28 1.31 13.45 -4.64
N PRO A 29 2.61 13.39 -4.91
CA PRO A 29 3.42 12.25 -4.49
C PRO A 29 3.32 12.05 -2.99
N ALA A 30 3.14 10.81 -2.57
CA ALA A 30 2.99 10.45 -1.17
C ALA A 30 3.71 9.14 -0.83
N VAL A 31 4.00 8.97 0.45
CA VAL A 31 4.30 7.68 1.05
C VAL A 31 3.09 7.26 1.87
N ILE A 32 2.62 6.03 1.67
CA ILE A 32 1.62 5.41 2.53
C ILE A 32 2.31 4.32 3.35
N GLY A 33 2.10 4.32 4.64
CA GLY A 33 2.73 3.39 5.56
C GLY A 33 1.86 3.06 6.76
N VAL A 34 2.44 2.33 7.71
CA VAL A 34 1.83 2.01 9.00
C VAL A 34 2.62 2.69 10.11
N ASP A 35 1.95 3.46 10.93
CA ASP A 35 2.52 4.05 12.13
C ASP A 35 2.74 2.96 13.19
N ARG A 36 3.97 2.87 13.73
CA ARG A 36 4.37 1.81 14.67
C ARG A 36 3.56 1.83 15.96
N GLU A 37 3.27 3.01 16.47
CA GLU A 37 2.63 3.17 17.76
C GLU A 37 1.13 2.84 17.71
N SER A 38 0.42 3.39 16.72
CA SER A 38 -1.02 3.22 16.58
C SER A 38 -1.43 2.00 15.77
N GLY A 39 -0.53 1.46 14.94
CA GLY A 39 -0.84 0.44 13.94
C GLY A 39 -1.71 0.95 12.79
N ALA A 40 -2.08 2.22 12.75
CA ALA A 40 -2.95 2.80 11.75
C ALA A 40 -2.20 3.11 10.45
N LEU A 41 -2.93 3.12 9.32
CA LEU A 41 -2.38 3.68 8.07
C LEU A 41 -2.12 5.17 8.25
N ILE A 42 -1.01 5.61 7.72
CA ILE A 42 -0.58 7.01 7.68
C ILE A 42 -0.12 7.34 6.26
N ARG A 43 -0.45 8.54 5.81
CA ARG A 43 -0.04 9.09 4.52
C ARG A 43 0.82 10.33 4.75
N LEU A 44 2.04 10.30 4.29
CA LEU A 44 2.93 11.44 4.27
C LEU A 44 2.81 12.16 2.92
N THR A 45 2.29 13.40 2.90
CA THR A 45 2.03 14.14 1.66
C THR A 45 2.09 15.66 1.87
N PRO A 46 2.80 16.45 1.01
CA PRO A 46 3.69 15.94 -0.03
C PRO A 46 4.92 15.28 0.58
N PHE A 47 5.41 14.21 -0.03
CA PHE A 47 6.63 13.56 0.43
C PHE A 47 7.83 14.00 -0.42
N PRO A 48 8.93 14.47 0.17
CA PRO A 48 10.08 15.03 -0.56
C PRO A 48 11.02 13.94 -1.07
N TRP A 49 10.51 12.91 -1.75
CA TRP A 49 11.37 11.91 -2.35
C TRP A 49 11.64 12.22 -3.83
N LYS A 50 12.87 11.99 -4.26
CA LYS A 50 13.35 12.27 -5.63
C LYS A 50 13.58 10.96 -6.41
N GLY A 51 12.58 10.09 -6.46
CA GLY A 51 12.68 8.84 -7.20
C GLY A 51 13.74 7.89 -6.66
N ALA A 52 14.52 7.28 -7.56
CA ALA A 52 15.60 6.35 -7.20
C ALA A 52 16.85 7.04 -6.62
N ASP A 53 16.92 8.38 -6.69
CA ASP A 53 18.12 9.15 -6.34
C ASP A 53 18.19 9.59 -4.87
N THR A 54 17.29 9.08 -4.01
CA THR A 54 17.39 9.29 -2.55
C THR A 54 18.51 8.44 -1.98
N ASP A 55 19.40 9.02 -1.20
CA ASP A 55 20.46 8.30 -0.48
C ASP A 55 20.22 8.43 1.04
N PRO A 56 19.96 7.32 1.75
CA PRO A 56 19.68 5.97 1.23
C PRO A 56 18.34 5.87 0.49
N PRO A 57 18.20 4.96 -0.47
CA PRO A 57 16.96 4.81 -1.22
C PRO A 57 15.82 4.41 -0.29
N LEU A 58 14.70 5.15 -0.37
CA LEU A 58 13.51 4.81 0.38
C LEU A 58 12.84 3.57 -0.23
N LEU A 59 13.05 2.43 0.39
CA LEU A 59 12.50 1.16 -0.05
C LEU A 59 11.12 0.89 0.57
N ARG A 60 10.25 0.20 -0.13
CA ARG A 60 9.08 -0.44 0.46
C ARG A 60 9.54 -1.40 1.56
N TRP A 61 8.82 -1.47 2.67
CA TRP A 61 9.15 -2.25 3.86
C TRP A 61 10.33 -1.71 4.69
N SER A 62 10.79 -0.49 4.43
CA SER A 62 11.68 0.22 5.35
C SER A 62 10.88 0.90 6.45
N TRP A 63 11.37 0.82 7.67
CA TRP A 63 10.99 1.72 8.74
C TRP A 63 11.69 3.06 8.55
N ILE A 64 10.94 4.12 8.65
CA ILE A 64 11.46 5.49 8.66
C ILE A 64 11.09 6.18 9.96
N HIS A 65 12.00 6.99 10.44
CA HIS A 65 11.77 7.92 11.54
C HIS A 65 11.62 9.33 10.97
N THR A 66 10.56 10.04 11.36
CA THR A 66 10.30 11.41 10.92
C THR A 66 9.33 12.11 11.84
N ARG A 67 9.38 13.44 11.85
CA ARG A 67 8.37 14.27 12.49
C ARG A 67 7.21 14.52 11.53
N ALA A 68 5.99 14.29 11.98
CA ALA A 68 4.79 14.46 11.19
C ALA A 68 3.75 15.30 11.94
N ILE A 69 3.07 16.19 11.18
CA ILE A 69 1.98 17.04 11.68
C ILE A 69 0.70 16.75 10.90
N PRO A 70 -0.49 17.03 11.45
CA PRO A 70 -1.73 16.93 10.67
C PRO A 70 -1.62 17.74 9.38
N ALA A 71 -2.03 17.14 8.26
CA ALA A 71 -1.88 17.79 6.95
C ALA A 71 -2.85 18.96 6.82
N ALA A 72 -2.31 20.15 6.59
CA ALA A 72 -3.11 21.38 6.54
C ALA A 72 -3.99 21.49 5.26
N ARG A 73 -3.61 20.78 4.19
CA ARG A 73 -4.25 20.87 2.86
C ARG A 73 -4.77 19.55 2.32
N ASP A 74 -4.80 18.53 3.14
CA ASP A 74 -5.32 17.21 2.79
C ASP A 74 -6.34 16.77 3.83
N PRO A 75 -7.64 16.69 3.48
CA PRO A 75 -8.70 16.41 4.45
C PRO A 75 -8.78 14.94 4.88
N ARG A 76 -8.01 14.06 4.26
CA ARG A 76 -8.04 12.63 4.59
C ARG A 76 -7.51 12.39 6.02
N PRO A 77 -8.18 11.57 6.84
CA PRO A 77 -7.86 11.43 8.26
C PRO A 77 -6.45 10.90 8.53
N GLU A 78 -5.92 10.08 7.64
CA GLU A 78 -4.57 9.51 7.74
C GLU A 78 -3.46 10.46 7.23
N SER A 79 -3.78 11.59 6.62
CA SER A 79 -2.79 12.47 5.99
C SER A 79 -2.01 13.31 6.98
N ARG A 80 -0.70 13.37 6.77
CA ARG A 80 0.25 14.17 7.57
C ARG A 80 1.23 14.87 6.65
N ASP A 81 1.59 16.09 7.01
CA ASP A 81 2.72 16.80 6.43
C ASP A 81 4.01 16.35 7.13
N VAL A 82 5.09 16.19 6.37
CA VAL A 82 6.42 15.85 6.92
C VAL A 82 7.10 17.14 7.37
N GLU A 83 7.62 17.14 8.58
CA GLU A 83 8.36 18.26 9.15
C GLU A 83 9.78 17.80 9.51
N GLY A 84 10.76 18.28 8.75
CA GLY A 84 12.17 17.95 8.98
C GLY A 84 12.68 16.78 8.13
N GLU A 85 13.61 16.01 8.72
CA GLU A 85 14.33 14.95 8.04
C GLU A 85 13.54 13.62 8.08
N VAL A 86 13.79 12.79 7.08
CA VAL A 86 13.29 11.40 7.01
C VAL A 86 14.48 10.46 7.05
N ILE A 87 14.54 9.65 8.10
CA ILE A 87 15.68 8.77 8.37
C ILE A 87 15.20 7.31 8.24
N ALA A 88 15.81 6.54 7.31
CA ALA A 88 15.58 5.10 7.24
C ALA A 88 16.33 4.40 8.40
N THR A 89 15.60 3.56 9.16
CA THR A 89 16.13 2.96 10.40
C THR A 89 16.27 1.44 10.33
N ALA A 90 15.36 0.75 9.64
CA ALA A 90 15.35 -0.70 9.56
C ALA A 90 14.57 -1.17 8.31
N TYR A 91 14.67 -2.47 8.02
CA TYR A 91 13.97 -3.07 6.88
C TYR A 91 13.29 -4.37 7.31
N VAL A 92 12.05 -4.60 6.85
CA VAL A 92 11.30 -5.82 7.10
C VAL A 92 11.48 -6.77 5.92
N GLU A 93 12.18 -7.88 6.16
CA GLU A 93 12.48 -8.85 5.11
C GLU A 93 11.28 -9.71 4.70
N ALA A 94 11.31 -10.19 3.44
CA ALA A 94 10.28 -11.08 2.88
C ALA A 94 10.57 -12.56 3.19
N LYS A 95 11.05 -12.88 4.40
CA LYS A 95 11.35 -14.24 4.80
C LYS A 95 10.09 -14.98 5.27
N ASP A 96 10.16 -16.33 5.28
CA ASP A 96 9.14 -17.21 5.82
C ASP A 96 7.74 -16.91 5.26
N ALA A 97 7.61 -16.92 3.93
CA ALA A 97 6.35 -16.63 3.22
C ALA A 97 5.67 -15.32 3.70
N TRP A 98 6.45 -14.24 3.88
CA TRP A 98 5.98 -12.95 4.35
C TRP A 98 5.49 -12.90 5.80
N ARG A 99 5.83 -13.83 6.65
CA ARG A 99 5.38 -13.91 8.04
C ARG A 99 5.50 -12.58 8.79
N LEU A 100 6.59 -11.84 8.57
CA LEU A 100 6.81 -10.52 9.20
C LEU A 100 6.08 -9.35 8.52
N ARG A 101 5.66 -9.49 7.26
CA ARG A 101 4.99 -8.46 6.46
C ARG A 101 3.48 -8.60 6.48
N TRP A 102 2.98 -9.83 6.52
CA TRP A 102 1.57 -10.15 6.43
C TRP A 102 0.68 -9.43 7.45
N PRO A 103 1.06 -9.31 8.74
CA PRO A 103 0.26 -8.60 9.73
C PRO A 103 -0.09 -7.16 9.32
N PHE A 104 0.84 -6.45 8.65
CA PHE A 104 0.64 -5.07 8.20
C PHE A 104 -0.34 -4.96 7.02
N VAL A 105 -0.46 -5.99 6.20
CA VAL A 105 -1.45 -6.06 5.12
C VAL A 105 -2.81 -6.44 5.67
N ARG A 106 -2.85 -7.52 6.47
CA ARG A 106 -4.09 -8.08 7.03
C ARG A 106 -4.85 -7.09 7.91
N ALA A 107 -4.15 -6.30 8.72
CA ALA A 107 -4.77 -5.34 9.62
C ALA A 107 -5.62 -4.27 8.91
N HIS A 108 -5.38 -4.05 7.61
CA HIS A 108 -6.03 -3.02 6.81
C HIS A 108 -6.77 -3.59 5.59
N LEU A 109 -7.13 -4.88 5.64
CA LEU A 109 -7.81 -5.57 4.55
C LEU A 109 -9.32 -5.32 4.64
N PHE A 110 -9.91 -4.84 3.56
CA PHE A 110 -11.34 -4.71 3.36
C PHE A 110 -11.86 -5.86 2.50
N ALA A 111 -13.10 -6.27 2.75
CA ALA A 111 -13.74 -7.36 2.00
C ALA A 111 -13.89 -7.04 0.51
N SER A 112 -14.16 -5.76 0.17
CA SER A 112 -14.31 -5.30 -1.20
C SER A 112 -13.94 -3.81 -1.35
N LEU A 113 -13.92 -3.32 -2.58
CA LEU A 113 -13.75 -1.88 -2.85
C LEU A 113 -14.94 -1.07 -2.30
N GLU A 114 -16.16 -1.57 -2.38
CA GLU A 114 -17.36 -0.92 -1.84
C GLU A 114 -17.26 -0.76 -0.32
N ALA A 115 -16.71 -1.77 0.37
CA ALA A 115 -16.49 -1.69 1.82
C ALA A 115 -15.51 -0.57 2.18
N LEU A 116 -14.42 -0.41 1.42
CA LEU A 116 -13.49 0.71 1.57
C LEU A 116 -14.15 2.05 1.22
N GLN A 117 -14.95 2.10 0.15
CA GLN A 117 -15.71 3.30 -0.23
C GLN A 117 -16.72 3.70 0.85
N ALA A 118 -17.39 2.74 1.48
CA ALA A 118 -18.29 2.99 2.59
C ALA A 118 -17.52 3.58 3.79
N ALA A 119 -16.37 3.00 4.14
CA ALA A 119 -15.51 3.53 5.19
C ALA A 119 -15.02 4.96 4.89
N ALA A 120 -14.74 5.27 3.62
CA ALA A 120 -14.33 6.61 3.21
C ALA A 120 -15.48 7.64 3.30
N ARG A 121 -16.71 7.26 2.96
CA ARG A 121 -17.90 8.13 3.15
C ARG A 121 -18.18 8.43 4.61
N GLU A 122 -17.83 7.51 5.51
CA GLU A 122 -17.98 7.66 6.95
C GLU A 122 -16.73 8.29 7.62
N GLU A 123 -15.78 8.77 6.82
CA GLU A 123 -14.52 9.40 7.27
C GLU A 123 -13.68 8.51 8.19
N ARG A 124 -13.88 7.18 8.18
CA ARG A 124 -13.13 6.22 9.01
C ARG A 124 -11.78 5.83 8.40
N ALA A 125 -11.74 5.65 7.07
CA ALA A 125 -10.52 5.30 6.34
C ALA A 125 -10.64 5.71 4.86
N THR A 126 -9.62 6.31 4.27
CA THR A 126 -9.57 6.63 2.85
C THR A 126 -8.50 5.83 2.10
N ALA A 127 -7.81 4.93 2.78
CA ALA A 127 -6.87 3.98 2.22
C ALA A 127 -7.04 2.61 2.88
N GLY A 128 -6.79 1.55 2.13
CA GLY A 128 -6.86 0.18 2.62
C GLY A 128 -6.52 -0.84 1.55
N PHE A 129 -6.38 -2.08 1.96
CA PHE A 129 -6.14 -3.19 1.05
C PHE A 129 -7.46 -3.83 0.61
N VAL A 130 -7.49 -4.31 -0.63
CA VAL A 130 -8.49 -5.28 -1.11
C VAL A 130 -7.77 -6.46 -1.75
N ARG A 131 -8.44 -7.61 -1.77
CA ARG A 131 -7.95 -8.83 -2.44
C ARG A 131 -8.75 -9.04 -3.72
N PRO A 132 -8.16 -8.82 -4.92
CA PRO A 132 -8.80 -9.15 -6.16
C PRO A 132 -9.07 -10.64 -6.31
N ALA A 133 -10.25 -11.00 -6.81
CA ALA A 133 -10.55 -12.36 -7.25
C ALA A 133 -9.95 -12.63 -8.64
N ASP A 134 -9.99 -11.61 -9.51
CA ASP A 134 -9.36 -11.59 -10.83
C ASP A 134 -8.87 -10.17 -11.13
N ALA A 135 -7.75 -10.06 -11.86
CA ALA A 135 -7.25 -8.76 -12.27
C ALA A 135 -6.37 -8.79 -13.53
N ASP A 136 -6.37 -7.67 -14.24
CA ASP A 136 -5.50 -7.40 -15.38
C ASP A 136 -4.93 -5.97 -15.31
N VAL A 137 -3.64 -5.85 -15.65
CA VAL A 137 -2.97 -4.55 -15.75
C VAL A 137 -3.10 -4.02 -17.17
N LEU A 138 -3.81 -2.92 -17.30
CA LEU A 138 -3.97 -2.18 -18.55
C LEU A 138 -2.86 -1.12 -18.67
N GLN A 139 -2.48 -0.83 -19.91
CA GLN A 139 -1.40 0.11 -20.20
C GLN A 139 -1.91 1.25 -21.08
N LEU A 140 -1.33 2.46 -20.84
CA LEU A 140 -1.57 3.66 -21.62
C LEU A 140 -3.01 4.23 -21.48
N PRO A 141 -3.37 4.83 -20.37
CA PRO A 141 -2.58 4.99 -19.13
C PRO A 141 -2.53 3.70 -18.29
N LEU A 142 -1.59 3.62 -17.34
CA LEU A 142 -1.47 2.48 -16.45
C LEU A 142 -2.69 2.40 -15.53
N ARG A 143 -3.45 1.32 -15.64
CA ARG A 143 -4.67 1.06 -14.87
C ARG A 143 -4.69 -0.40 -14.41
N LEU A 144 -5.35 -0.66 -13.31
CA LEU A 144 -5.69 -2.00 -12.85
C LEU A 144 -7.19 -2.21 -13.03
N ARG A 145 -7.57 -3.25 -13.78
CA ARG A 145 -8.94 -3.75 -13.87
C ARG A 145 -9.03 -4.99 -13.00
N PHE A 146 -10.01 -5.07 -12.13
CA PHE A 146 -10.14 -6.19 -11.19
C PHE A 146 -11.59 -6.36 -10.72
N THR A 147 -11.87 -7.55 -10.15
CA THR A 147 -13.07 -7.85 -9.38
C THR A 147 -12.66 -8.26 -7.97
N CYS A 148 -13.49 -8.01 -6.96
CA CYS A 148 -13.30 -8.51 -5.61
C CYS A 148 -14.27 -9.67 -5.32
N ALA A 149 -13.84 -10.66 -4.54
CA ALA A 149 -14.70 -11.78 -4.18
C ALA A 149 -15.88 -11.38 -3.27
N GLY A 150 -15.74 -10.27 -2.56
CA GLY A 150 -16.78 -9.72 -1.67
C GLY A 150 -17.75 -8.74 -2.31
N ASP A 151 -17.66 -8.49 -3.63
CA ASP A 151 -18.59 -7.63 -4.35
C ASP A 151 -19.87 -8.42 -4.72
N GLU A 152 -21.04 -7.91 -4.33
CA GLU A 152 -22.35 -8.49 -4.68
C GLU A 152 -23.32 -7.40 -5.19
N PRO A 153 -23.72 -7.41 -6.50
CA PRO A 153 -23.24 -8.32 -7.55
C PRO A 153 -21.77 -8.09 -7.90
N GLN A 154 -21.11 -9.11 -8.46
CA GLN A 154 -19.70 -9.00 -8.84
C GLN A 154 -19.50 -7.86 -9.85
N GLU A 155 -18.83 -6.81 -9.42
CA GLU A 155 -18.55 -5.62 -10.21
C GLU A 155 -17.11 -5.61 -10.70
N THR A 156 -16.91 -5.12 -11.93
CA THR A 156 -15.55 -4.92 -12.48
C THR A 156 -15.13 -3.48 -12.23
N HIS A 157 -14.08 -3.32 -11.47
CA HIS A 157 -13.46 -2.04 -11.17
C HIS A 157 -12.30 -1.76 -12.12
N GLU A 158 -12.10 -0.49 -12.47
CA GLU A 158 -10.95 -0.06 -13.24
C GLU A 158 -10.37 1.23 -12.65
N LEU A 159 -9.25 1.11 -11.94
CA LEU A 159 -8.62 2.21 -11.23
C LEU A 159 -7.29 2.62 -11.88
N PRO A 160 -6.98 3.93 -11.93
CA PRO A 160 -5.64 4.37 -12.31
C PRO A 160 -4.61 3.91 -11.29
N VAL A 161 -3.43 3.56 -11.77
CA VAL A 161 -2.31 3.13 -10.92
C VAL A 161 -1.37 4.31 -10.69
N LEU A 162 -1.14 4.65 -9.43
CA LEU A 162 -0.15 5.63 -9.00
C LEU A 162 1.03 4.98 -8.25
N ASP A 163 1.08 3.66 -8.16
CA ASP A 163 2.22 2.93 -7.57
C ASP A 163 3.52 3.26 -8.33
N TRP A 164 4.45 3.93 -7.64
CA TRP A 164 5.74 4.30 -8.21
C TRP A 164 6.53 3.09 -8.71
N GLU A 165 6.52 1.98 -7.97
CA GLU A 165 7.26 0.78 -8.36
C GLU A 165 6.73 0.20 -9.67
N LEU A 166 5.41 0.15 -9.85
CA LEU A 166 4.81 -0.35 -11.08
C LEU A 166 5.06 0.59 -12.27
N HIS A 167 5.06 1.91 -12.04
CA HIS A 167 5.47 2.89 -13.05
C HIS A 167 6.93 2.70 -13.46
N GLU A 168 7.84 2.49 -12.50
CA GLU A 168 9.25 2.27 -12.77
C GLU A 168 9.49 0.94 -13.50
N MET A 169 8.81 -0.14 -13.09
CA MET A 169 8.86 -1.41 -13.82
C MET A 169 8.34 -1.27 -15.26
N SER A 170 7.30 -0.47 -15.49
CA SER A 170 6.79 -0.17 -16.83
C SER A 170 7.82 0.60 -17.66
N ARG A 171 8.52 1.57 -17.06
CA ARG A 171 9.61 2.32 -17.71
C ARG A 171 10.76 1.39 -18.11
N LEU A 172 11.24 0.57 -17.18
CA LEU A 172 12.31 -0.41 -17.41
C LEU A 172 11.92 -1.45 -18.47
N ALA A 173 10.66 -1.89 -18.49
CA ALA A 173 10.17 -2.81 -19.51
C ALA A 173 10.22 -2.18 -20.92
N ARG A 174 9.86 -0.89 -21.05
CA ARG A 174 9.97 -0.16 -22.32
C ARG A 174 11.41 -0.08 -22.82
N GLU A 175 12.34 0.22 -21.94
CA GLU A 175 13.77 0.28 -22.27
C GLU A 175 14.31 -1.09 -22.69
N ARG A 176 13.93 -2.14 -21.94
CA ARG A 176 14.44 -3.50 -22.16
C ARG A 176 13.86 -4.18 -23.39
N TYR A 177 12.56 -4.01 -23.66
CA TYR A 177 11.82 -4.83 -24.65
C TYR A 177 11.35 -4.02 -25.86
N GLY A 178 11.60 -2.71 -25.92
CA GLY A 178 11.21 -1.86 -27.06
C GLY A 178 9.75 -2.03 -27.45
N ALA A 179 9.46 -2.31 -28.70
CA ALA A 179 8.08 -2.46 -29.20
C ALA A 179 7.28 -3.61 -28.55
N GLN A 180 7.94 -4.58 -27.93
CA GLN A 180 7.28 -5.72 -27.28
C GLN A 180 6.98 -5.49 -25.80
N TRP A 181 7.36 -4.34 -25.26
CA TRP A 181 7.30 -4.06 -23.82
C TRP A 181 5.90 -4.27 -23.22
N ALA A 182 4.86 -3.85 -23.93
CA ALA A 182 3.49 -3.91 -23.45
C ALA A 182 3.02 -5.35 -23.21
N THR A 183 3.30 -6.25 -24.18
CA THR A 183 2.98 -7.67 -24.05
C THR A 183 3.77 -8.30 -22.91
N ARG A 184 5.10 -8.08 -22.85
CA ARG A 184 5.95 -8.62 -21.79
C ARG A 184 5.59 -8.12 -20.39
N PHE A 185 5.23 -6.86 -20.29
CA PHE A 185 4.79 -6.29 -19.03
C PHE A 185 3.48 -6.93 -18.54
N ARG A 186 2.48 -7.10 -19.42
CA ARG A 186 1.22 -7.77 -19.07
C ARG A 186 1.42 -9.23 -18.70
N GLU A 187 2.28 -9.97 -19.40
CA GLU A 187 2.62 -11.36 -19.06
C GLU A 187 3.20 -11.48 -17.65
N THR A 188 3.97 -10.50 -17.21
CA THR A 188 4.65 -10.52 -15.91
C THR A 188 3.77 -9.95 -14.79
N TRP A 189 3.17 -8.78 -15.01
CA TRP A 189 2.49 -7.97 -14.00
C TRP A 189 0.95 -8.02 -14.09
N GLY A 190 0.42 -8.59 -15.17
CA GLY A 190 -1.01 -8.90 -15.32
C GLY A 190 -1.32 -10.32 -14.84
N ALA A 191 -2.02 -11.11 -15.66
CA ALA A 191 -2.50 -12.44 -15.32
C ALA A 191 -1.42 -13.37 -14.72
N GLY A 192 -0.15 -13.24 -15.16
CA GLY A 192 0.95 -14.05 -14.63
C GLY A 192 1.28 -13.79 -13.16
N LEU A 193 1.09 -12.56 -12.67
CA LEU A 193 1.26 -12.22 -11.26
C LEU A 193 0.14 -12.85 -10.42
N PHE A 194 -1.11 -12.62 -10.83
CA PHE A 194 -2.30 -13.09 -10.12
C PHE A 194 -2.46 -14.62 -10.12
N THR A 195 -1.85 -15.31 -11.08
CA THR A 195 -1.83 -16.76 -11.10
C THR A 195 -0.84 -17.34 -10.09
N ARG A 196 0.31 -16.68 -9.89
CA ARG A 196 1.43 -17.20 -9.08
C ARG A 196 1.40 -16.78 -7.63
N TYR A 197 0.81 -15.62 -7.34
CA TYR A 197 0.84 -15.00 -6.02
C TYR A 197 -0.56 -14.70 -5.50
N ASP A 198 -0.68 -14.57 -4.19
CA ASP A 198 -1.86 -14.02 -3.54
C ASP A 198 -1.75 -12.49 -3.55
N VAL A 199 -2.41 -11.86 -4.53
CA VAL A 199 -2.22 -10.42 -4.76
C VAL A 199 -3.20 -9.61 -3.91
N HIS A 200 -2.65 -8.61 -3.22
CA HIS A 200 -3.39 -7.59 -2.50
C HIS A 200 -3.09 -6.21 -3.07
N VAL A 201 -4.09 -5.38 -3.15
CA VAL A 201 -3.98 -4.05 -3.75
C VAL A 201 -4.24 -3.00 -2.68
N LEU A 202 -3.24 -2.16 -2.41
CA LEU A 202 -3.43 -0.97 -1.59
C LEU A 202 -4.10 0.10 -2.44
N ILE A 203 -5.30 0.46 -2.06
CA ILE A 203 -6.14 1.45 -2.73
C ILE A 203 -6.23 2.69 -1.86
N SER A 204 -6.33 3.86 -2.48
CA SER A 204 -6.42 5.13 -1.79
C SER A 204 -7.33 6.09 -2.53
N ALA A 205 -8.13 6.84 -1.77
CA ALA A 205 -8.95 7.93 -2.29
C ALA A 205 -8.09 9.14 -2.68
N TYR A 206 -8.56 9.93 -3.64
CA TYR A 206 -7.95 11.22 -3.98
C TYR A 206 -8.30 12.30 -2.96
N ALA A 207 -7.36 13.20 -2.65
CA ALA A 207 -7.56 14.28 -1.69
C ALA A 207 -8.74 15.20 -2.06
N GLN A 208 -8.85 15.54 -3.34
CA GLN A 208 -9.89 16.46 -3.86
C GLN A 208 -11.17 15.76 -4.31
N SER A 209 -11.21 14.44 -4.28
CA SER A 209 -12.34 13.62 -4.75
C SER A 209 -12.41 12.33 -3.94
N PRO A 210 -12.86 12.35 -2.68
CA PRO A 210 -12.82 11.18 -1.78
C PRO A 210 -13.70 10.02 -2.27
N ALA A 211 -14.61 10.24 -3.22
CA ALA A 211 -15.35 9.17 -3.88
C ALA A 211 -14.59 8.49 -5.05
N ARG A 212 -13.42 9.03 -5.44
CA ARG A 212 -12.58 8.48 -6.50
C ARG A 212 -11.32 7.86 -5.89
N PHE A 213 -10.93 6.72 -6.43
CA PHE A 213 -9.83 5.92 -5.90
C PHE A 213 -8.77 5.64 -6.96
N HIS A 214 -7.58 5.32 -6.49
CA HIS A 214 -6.44 4.89 -7.29
C HIS A 214 -5.71 3.74 -6.59
N VAL A 215 -4.99 2.95 -7.35
CA VAL A 215 -4.07 1.94 -6.83
C VAL A 215 -2.79 2.63 -6.38
N ALA A 216 -2.48 2.52 -5.10
CA ALA A 216 -1.27 3.06 -4.49
C ALA A 216 -0.13 2.05 -4.43
N GLY A 217 -0.43 0.74 -4.45
CA GLY A 217 0.58 -0.32 -4.42
C GLY A 217 0.02 -1.70 -4.72
N LEU A 218 0.84 -2.55 -5.36
CA LEU A 218 0.59 -3.98 -5.51
C LEU A 218 1.46 -4.76 -4.53
N PHE A 219 0.86 -5.73 -3.83
CA PHE A 219 1.48 -6.60 -2.85
C PHE A 219 1.19 -8.05 -3.26
N TYR A 220 2.23 -8.86 -3.35
CA TYR A 220 2.13 -10.20 -3.91
C TYR A 220 2.87 -11.23 -3.04
N PRO A 221 2.36 -11.50 -1.80
CA PRO A 221 2.86 -12.59 -0.99
C PRO A 221 2.73 -13.92 -1.72
N PRO A 222 3.56 -14.92 -1.39
CA PRO A 222 3.31 -16.29 -1.78
C PRO A 222 1.89 -16.73 -1.35
N ARG A 223 1.27 -17.66 -2.10
CA ARG A 223 -0.11 -18.12 -1.82
C ARG A 223 -0.28 -18.78 -0.45
N ASP A 224 0.80 -19.31 0.11
CA ASP A 224 0.88 -19.93 1.42
C ASP A 224 1.17 -18.98 2.57
N ALA A 225 1.25 -17.66 2.30
CA ALA A 225 1.60 -16.67 3.32
C ALA A 225 0.57 -16.59 4.45
N GLU A 226 -0.72 -16.69 4.13
CA GLU A 226 -1.81 -16.65 5.11
C GLU A 226 -1.78 -17.92 5.96
N ASP A 227 -1.68 -19.11 5.34
CA ASP A 227 -1.61 -20.40 6.03
C ASP A 227 -0.37 -20.48 6.93
N ALA A 228 0.79 -20.00 6.45
CA ALA A 228 2.02 -19.96 7.23
C ALA A 228 1.89 -19.05 8.47
N HIS A 229 1.18 -17.94 8.36
CA HIS A 229 0.92 -17.05 9.50
C HIS A 229 -0.01 -17.69 10.54
N GLU A 230 -1.10 -18.31 10.11
CA GLU A 230 -2.04 -19.00 10.99
C GLU A 230 -1.38 -20.16 11.74
N HIS A 231 -0.59 -20.98 11.03
CA HIS A 231 0.17 -22.07 11.65
C HIS A 231 1.19 -21.59 12.68
N ALA A 232 1.88 -20.48 12.41
CA ALA A 232 2.83 -19.89 13.36
C ALA A 232 2.13 -19.36 14.61
N HIS A 233 1.00 -18.67 14.46
CA HIS A 233 0.19 -18.16 15.59
C HIS A 233 -0.34 -19.29 16.46
N HIS A 234 -0.86 -20.36 15.86
CA HIS A 234 -1.31 -21.55 16.60
C HIS A 234 -0.16 -22.29 17.30
N ALA A 235 1.05 -22.27 16.75
CA ALA A 235 2.21 -22.87 17.38
C ALA A 235 2.69 -22.06 18.60
N GLU A 236 2.70 -20.73 18.49
CA GLU A 236 3.04 -19.83 19.61
C GLU A 236 2.00 -19.92 20.74
N HIS A 237 0.72 -19.93 20.42
CA HIS A 237 -0.34 -20.07 21.41
C HIS A 237 -0.27 -21.41 22.15
N ARG A 238 0.04 -22.50 21.43
CA ARG A 238 0.25 -23.83 22.08
C ARG A 238 1.46 -23.85 22.99
N ARG A 239 2.57 -23.16 22.66
CA ARG A 239 3.73 -23.04 23.54
C ARG A 239 3.39 -22.28 24.81
N HIS A 240 2.69 -21.15 24.68
CA HIS A 240 2.29 -20.33 25.83
C HIS A 240 1.41 -21.11 26.80
N LEU A 241 0.41 -21.83 26.28
CA LEU A 241 -0.44 -22.71 27.08
C LEU A 241 0.31 -23.89 27.72
N ALA A 242 1.39 -24.36 27.10
CA ALA A 242 2.23 -25.41 27.67
C ALA A 242 3.12 -24.89 28.82
N GLU A 243 3.62 -23.67 28.70
CA GLU A 243 4.41 -22.98 29.73
C GLU A 243 3.57 -22.63 30.95
N GLU A 244 2.34 -22.14 30.76
CA GLU A 244 1.38 -21.86 31.84
C GLU A 244 0.97 -23.12 32.63
N ARG A 245 0.97 -24.30 32.03
CA ARG A 245 0.64 -25.57 32.70
C ARG A 245 1.83 -26.16 33.49
N GLN A 246 3.04 -25.64 33.31
CA GLN A 246 4.26 -26.08 34.01
C GLN A 246 4.64 -25.15 35.15
N SER A 247 3.95 -24.04 35.31
CA SER A 247 4.10 -23.07 36.40
C SER A 247 3.06 -23.30 37.50
#